data_7519db3da45c61bd8474ca1e47f09a82
#
_entry.id   7519db3da45c61bd8474ca1e47f09a82
#
_cell.length_a   1.000
_cell.length_b   1.000
_cell.length_c   1.000
_cell.angle_alpha   90.00
_cell.angle_beta   90.00
_cell.angle_gamma   90.00
#
_symmetry.space_group_name_H-M   'P 1'
#
loop_
_entity.id
_entity.type
_entity.pdbx_description
1 polymer ?
#
loop_
_entity_poly.entity_id
_entity_poly.type
_entity_poly.pdbx_seq_one_letter_code
_entity_poly.pdbx_strand_id
1 'polypeptide(L)'
;ELGIDIGDLDLCLLVGYPGSVISTWQRGGRVGRSGQDSALVLIAGEDALDQYFMRNPQDFIGREPEPAVVNPFNKQIMAQHLVCAAAELTLRTEEQLLHEENAPAVLAKLETEGDLLKSADGKEIYASRKAPHRDIDLRGGGNRFQIVETRTDKPIGEIDDHRAFRETHPGAVYLHKGDTFVVDHLDIHRRTITVTRARVDYYTRIRGHKLTEILNITNQIYVSGTKAYEGIIKVTDQVNEFEMWRSQTHTLLNRVPLDLPPQIFETQGMWFQIPESIQRECESRPFDLMGALHAIEHAAIGIFPLLVMADHNDVGGLSTIYHPQVGNAVIFIYDGIPGGAGLTRQAFANMPQLLRYTLKTIRDCPCEDGCPSCVQSPHCGSGNRPMDKNAAIFILNRLEAHAKSKDVDAINGHSPRKRKPIPQPPDEPQTIQPKAPLNRMSNVSPIMNFGVFDLETQRSAAEVGGWHRADRMGISCGVIYDAQKNV
;
A
#
# COMPACT_ATOMS: atom_id res chain seq x y z
N GLU A 1 -13.04 -1.06 17.18
CA GLU A 1 -13.57 -1.36 15.85
C GLU A 1 -14.25 -2.72 15.77
N LEU A 2 -13.66 -3.74 16.36
CA LEU A 2 -14.08 -5.12 16.19
C LEU A 2 -15.22 -5.50 17.16
N GLY A 3 -16.47 -5.30 16.72
CA GLY A 3 -17.62 -5.90 17.37
C GLY A 3 -17.99 -5.37 18.77
N ILE A 4 -17.28 -4.37 19.27
CA ILE A 4 -17.64 -3.73 20.52
C ILE A 4 -18.79 -2.76 20.26
N ASP A 5 -19.92 -2.99 20.88
CA ASP A 5 -21.04 -2.07 20.87
C ASP A 5 -20.82 -1.01 21.95
N ILE A 6 -20.33 0.16 21.52
CA ILE A 6 -20.25 1.34 22.37
C ILE A 6 -21.41 2.21 21.97
N GLY A 7 -22.43 2.27 22.84
CA GLY A 7 -23.56 3.17 22.68
C GLY A 7 -23.23 4.60 23.16
N ASP A 8 -24.10 5.53 22.79
CA ASP A 8 -24.16 6.91 23.34
C ASP A 8 -22.90 7.76 23.18
N LEU A 9 -22.20 7.59 22.04
CA LEU A 9 -21.12 8.50 21.67
C LEU A 9 -21.66 9.65 20.81
N ASP A 10 -21.29 10.87 21.16
CA ASP A 10 -21.69 12.09 20.45
C ASP A 10 -20.63 12.55 19.45
N LEU A 11 -19.37 12.19 19.67
CA LEU A 11 -18.23 12.67 18.90
C LEU A 11 -17.25 11.55 18.56
N CYS A 12 -16.87 11.47 17.28
CA CYS A 12 -15.76 10.64 16.82
C CYS A 12 -14.66 11.53 16.24
N LEU A 13 -13.46 11.46 16.81
CA LEU A 13 -12.29 12.14 16.30
C LEU A 13 -11.39 11.13 15.60
N LEU A 14 -11.17 11.31 14.31
CA LEU A 14 -10.21 10.54 13.52
C LEU A 14 -8.94 11.35 13.34
N VAL A 15 -7.83 10.88 13.88
CA VAL A 15 -6.51 11.49 13.68
C VAL A 15 -5.82 10.77 12.54
N GLY A 16 -5.72 11.42 11.40
CA GLY A 16 -5.36 10.83 10.12
C GLY A 16 -6.51 10.06 9.46
N TYR A 17 -6.48 9.99 8.14
CA TYR A 17 -7.42 9.19 7.36
C TYR A 17 -7.19 7.70 7.63
N PRO A 18 -8.25 6.92 7.92
CA PRO A 18 -8.11 5.50 8.31
C PRO A 18 -7.65 4.55 7.19
N GLY A 19 -7.22 5.07 6.04
CA GLY A 19 -6.74 4.29 4.90
C GLY A 19 -7.84 3.82 3.94
N SER A 20 -9.11 3.84 4.36
CA SER A 20 -10.24 3.51 3.48
C SER A 20 -11.53 4.23 3.89
N VAL A 21 -12.43 4.44 2.93
CA VAL A 21 -13.78 4.99 3.18
C VAL A 21 -14.55 4.02 4.08
N ILE A 22 -14.46 2.72 3.84
CA ILE A 22 -15.09 1.71 4.68
C ILE A 22 -14.66 1.86 6.14
N SER A 23 -13.36 1.93 6.41
CA SER A 23 -12.83 2.08 7.77
C SER A 23 -13.29 3.36 8.43
N THR A 24 -13.38 4.44 7.66
CA THR A 24 -13.87 5.74 8.14
C THR A 24 -15.33 5.65 8.58
N TRP A 25 -16.20 5.08 7.76
CA TRP A 25 -17.61 4.94 8.09
C TRP A 25 -17.87 3.90 9.18
N GLN A 26 -17.08 2.84 9.26
CA GLN A 26 -17.17 1.87 10.37
C GLN A 26 -16.82 2.50 11.72
N ARG A 27 -15.82 3.39 11.76
CA ARG A 27 -15.46 4.15 12.97
C ARG A 27 -16.50 5.22 13.26
N GLY A 28 -16.87 6.02 12.26
CA GLY A 28 -17.88 7.06 12.35
C GLY A 28 -19.26 6.54 12.72
N GLY A 29 -19.65 5.35 12.25
CA GLY A 29 -20.91 4.71 12.60
C GLY A 29 -21.02 4.24 14.06
N ARG A 30 -20.08 4.60 14.93
CA ARG A 30 -20.16 4.38 16.39
C ARG A 30 -20.81 5.54 17.13
N VAL A 31 -20.95 6.70 16.49
CA VAL A 31 -21.60 7.87 17.07
C VAL A 31 -23.04 8.03 16.55
N GLY A 32 -23.91 8.68 17.32
CA GLY A 32 -25.28 8.99 16.92
C GLY A 32 -26.24 7.81 16.81
N ARG A 33 -25.93 6.65 17.38
CA ARG A 33 -26.74 5.43 17.25
C ARG A 33 -28.13 5.53 17.87
N SER A 34 -28.29 6.36 18.86
CA SER A 34 -29.58 6.58 19.56
C SER A 34 -30.49 7.59 18.84
N GLY A 35 -30.15 7.99 17.61
CA GLY A 35 -30.90 9.00 16.84
C GLY A 35 -30.68 10.44 17.31
N GLN A 36 -29.61 10.68 18.08
CA GLN A 36 -29.17 12.00 18.51
C GLN A 36 -28.18 12.59 17.50
N ASP A 37 -28.05 13.91 17.49
CA ASP A 37 -27.07 14.61 16.70
C ASP A 37 -25.66 14.22 17.15
N SER A 38 -24.79 13.94 16.20
CA SER A 38 -23.42 13.51 16.47
C SER A 38 -22.46 14.10 15.47
N ALA A 39 -21.19 14.15 15.80
CA ALA A 39 -20.15 14.68 14.92
C ALA A 39 -19.03 13.67 14.66
N LEU A 40 -18.60 13.60 13.40
CA LEU A 40 -17.38 12.94 12.98
C LEU A 40 -16.38 14.01 12.53
N VAL A 41 -15.22 14.06 13.14
CA VAL A 41 -14.15 15.02 12.83
C VAL A 41 -12.93 14.28 12.35
N LEU A 42 -12.47 14.57 11.14
CA LEU A 42 -11.19 14.11 10.60
C LEU A 42 -10.13 15.19 10.79
N ILE A 43 -9.09 14.88 11.55
CA ILE A 43 -7.91 15.73 11.74
C ILE A 43 -6.84 15.19 10.81
N ALA A 44 -6.60 15.88 9.71
CA ALA A 44 -5.65 15.46 8.70
C ALA A 44 -4.19 15.59 9.15
N GLY A 45 -3.37 14.60 8.79
CA GLY A 45 -1.92 14.69 8.87
C GLY A 45 -1.30 15.39 7.66
N GLU A 46 0.02 15.40 7.61
CA GLU A 46 0.78 15.93 6.45
C GLU A 46 0.87 14.92 5.29
N ASP A 47 0.24 13.79 5.41
CA ASP A 47 0.22 12.73 4.40
C ASP A 47 -0.50 13.17 3.12
N ALA A 48 -0.04 12.67 1.96
CA ALA A 48 -0.58 13.06 0.67
C ALA A 48 -2.07 12.72 0.52
N LEU A 49 -2.53 11.59 1.07
CA LEU A 49 -3.91 11.15 1.01
C LEU A 49 -4.81 11.98 1.91
N ASP A 50 -4.38 12.25 3.14
CA ASP A 50 -5.07 13.13 4.09
C ASP A 50 -5.28 14.51 3.45
N GLN A 51 -4.21 15.09 2.92
CA GLN A 51 -4.25 16.41 2.30
C GLN A 51 -5.01 16.43 0.97
N TYR A 52 -5.08 15.30 0.26
CA TYR A 52 -5.95 15.18 -0.90
C TYR A 52 -7.43 15.34 -0.50
N PHE A 53 -7.88 14.67 0.55
CA PHE A 53 -9.26 14.78 1.01
C PHE A 53 -9.58 16.15 1.60
N MET A 54 -8.62 16.81 2.27
CA MET A 54 -8.82 18.17 2.73
C MET A 54 -9.05 19.16 1.59
N ARG A 55 -8.34 18.99 0.48
CA ARG A 55 -8.53 19.81 -0.73
C ARG A 55 -9.73 19.38 -1.55
N ASN A 56 -10.25 18.17 -1.36
CA ASN A 56 -11.35 17.60 -2.13
C ASN A 56 -12.39 16.93 -1.22
N PRO A 57 -13.03 17.68 -0.28
CA PRO A 57 -13.93 17.08 0.70
C PRO A 57 -15.17 16.45 0.06
N GLN A 58 -15.64 16.96 -1.06
CA GLN A 58 -16.77 16.39 -1.80
C GLN A 58 -16.44 14.99 -2.36
N ASP A 59 -15.19 14.77 -2.78
CA ASP A 59 -14.74 13.44 -3.24
C ASP A 59 -14.75 12.43 -2.08
N PHE A 60 -14.32 12.86 -0.88
CA PHE A 60 -14.38 12.01 0.31
C PHE A 60 -15.81 11.59 0.66
N ILE A 61 -16.74 12.55 0.68
CA ILE A 61 -18.12 12.34 1.10
C ILE A 61 -18.91 11.52 0.07
N GLY A 62 -18.71 11.82 -1.22
CA GLY A 62 -19.42 11.18 -2.33
C GLY A 62 -18.81 9.86 -2.81
N ARG A 63 -17.67 9.47 -2.25
CA ARG A 63 -16.95 8.26 -2.69
C ARG A 63 -17.62 7.01 -2.17
N GLU A 64 -17.86 6.07 -3.08
CA GLU A 64 -18.31 4.73 -2.70
C GLU A 64 -17.18 3.98 -1.96
N PRO A 65 -17.56 3.03 -1.04
CA PRO A 65 -16.60 2.16 -0.40
C PRO A 65 -15.74 1.40 -1.43
N GLU A 66 -14.48 1.25 -1.12
CA GLU A 66 -13.52 0.56 -1.98
C GLU A 66 -13.91 -0.93 -2.12
N PRO A 67 -13.83 -1.50 -3.33
CA PRO A 67 -14.04 -2.93 -3.51
C PRO A 67 -12.93 -3.72 -2.83
N ALA A 68 -13.30 -4.82 -2.19
CA ALA A 68 -12.32 -5.74 -1.62
C ALA A 68 -11.48 -6.38 -2.72
N VAL A 69 -10.18 -6.52 -2.47
CA VAL A 69 -9.24 -7.20 -3.35
C VAL A 69 -8.90 -8.55 -2.77
N VAL A 70 -9.00 -9.59 -3.56
CA VAL A 70 -8.66 -10.97 -3.19
C VAL A 70 -7.84 -11.61 -4.30
N ASN A 71 -6.71 -12.22 -3.95
CA ASN A 71 -5.95 -13.07 -4.84
C ASN A 71 -5.97 -14.52 -4.34
N PRO A 72 -6.95 -15.33 -4.76
CA PRO A 72 -7.06 -16.72 -4.34
C PRO A 72 -5.92 -17.60 -4.90
N PHE A 73 -5.19 -17.11 -5.91
CA PHE A 73 -4.11 -17.83 -6.58
C PHE A 73 -2.72 -17.48 -6.04
N ASN A 74 -2.62 -16.74 -4.95
CA ASN A 74 -1.35 -16.49 -4.27
C ASN A 74 -0.78 -17.83 -3.76
N LYS A 75 0.36 -18.27 -4.32
CA LYS A 75 0.96 -19.57 -4.03
C LYS A 75 1.33 -19.76 -2.57
N GLN A 76 1.76 -18.70 -1.89
CA GLN A 76 2.19 -18.77 -0.49
C GLN A 76 0.99 -18.92 0.45
N ILE A 77 -0.07 -18.13 0.23
CA ILE A 77 -1.32 -18.24 0.99
C ILE A 77 -1.98 -19.58 0.72
N MET A 78 -2.06 -19.99 -0.55
CA MET A 78 -2.62 -21.27 -0.96
C MET A 78 -1.90 -22.45 -0.29
N ALA A 79 -0.55 -22.42 -0.23
CA ALA A 79 0.22 -23.46 0.44
C ALA A 79 -0.17 -23.61 1.92
N GLN A 80 -0.25 -22.51 2.64
CA GLN A 80 -0.65 -22.50 4.04
C GLN A 80 -2.06 -23.05 4.25
N HIS A 81 -3.01 -22.59 3.40
CA HIS A 81 -4.41 -23.00 3.49
C HIS A 81 -4.61 -24.48 3.10
N LEU A 82 -3.89 -25.00 2.10
CA LEU A 82 -3.98 -26.40 1.74
C LEU A 82 -3.49 -27.34 2.86
N VAL A 83 -2.42 -26.97 3.55
CA VAL A 83 -1.94 -27.73 4.72
C VAL A 83 -2.98 -27.70 5.86
N CYS A 84 -3.62 -26.56 6.10
CA CYS A 84 -4.69 -26.47 7.09
C CYS A 84 -5.92 -27.27 6.69
N ALA A 85 -6.34 -27.19 5.46
CA ALA A 85 -7.48 -27.95 4.94
C ALA A 85 -7.26 -29.46 5.07
N ALA A 86 -6.05 -29.94 4.68
CA ALA A 86 -5.68 -31.34 4.82
C ALA A 86 -5.56 -31.83 6.28
N ALA A 87 -5.28 -30.91 7.24
CA ALA A 87 -5.24 -31.24 8.66
C ALA A 87 -6.65 -31.24 9.30
N GLU A 88 -7.58 -30.46 8.78
CA GLU A 88 -8.96 -30.38 9.23
C GLU A 88 -9.79 -31.54 8.69
N LEU A 89 -9.64 -31.81 7.37
CA LEU A 89 -10.27 -32.93 6.69
C LEU A 89 -9.35 -33.43 5.58
N THR A 90 -9.20 -34.75 5.46
CA THR A 90 -8.44 -35.36 4.35
C THR A 90 -8.94 -34.86 3.01
N LEU A 91 -8.02 -34.29 2.20
CA LEU A 91 -8.37 -33.80 0.87
C LEU A 91 -8.39 -34.99 -0.12
N ARG A 92 -9.34 -34.96 -1.05
CA ARG A 92 -9.40 -35.94 -2.14
C ARG A 92 -8.79 -35.35 -3.40
N THR A 93 -7.95 -36.13 -4.09
CA THR A 93 -7.27 -35.67 -5.30
C THR A 93 -8.22 -35.23 -6.44
N GLU A 94 -9.50 -35.61 -6.37
CA GLU A 94 -10.55 -35.24 -7.34
C GLU A 94 -11.19 -33.87 -7.06
N GLU A 95 -10.87 -33.24 -5.92
CA GLU A 95 -11.47 -31.96 -5.55
C GLU A 95 -11.06 -30.84 -6.51
N GLN A 96 -12.03 -30.07 -6.99
CA GLN A 96 -11.83 -29.03 -7.99
C GLN A 96 -10.76 -28.00 -7.53
N LEU A 97 -10.73 -27.64 -6.26
CA LEU A 97 -9.75 -26.71 -5.70
C LEU A 97 -8.31 -27.11 -6.00
N LEU A 98 -8.01 -28.42 -6.04
CA LEU A 98 -6.67 -28.93 -6.27
C LEU A 98 -6.23 -28.88 -7.75
N HIS A 99 -7.17 -28.54 -8.66
CA HIS A 99 -6.95 -28.40 -10.10
C HIS A 99 -6.97 -26.92 -10.55
N GLU A 100 -7.22 -26.01 -9.63
CA GLU A 100 -7.23 -24.57 -9.91
C GLU A 100 -5.82 -24.03 -10.20
N GLU A 101 -5.75 -22.81 -10.76
CA GLU A 101 -4.49 -22.16 -11.10
C GLU A 101 -3.50 -22.20 -9.92
N ASN A 102 -2.26 -22.61 -10.19
CA ASN A 102 -1.17 -22.80 -9.23
C ASN A 102 -1.32 -23.97 -8.22
N ALA A 103 -2.51 -24.51 -7.97
CA ALA A 103 -2.70 -25.57 -6.97
C ALA A 103 -1.85 -26.81 -7.24
N PRO A 104 -1.76 -27.36 -8.48
CA PRO A 104 -0.91 -28.53 -8.75
C PRO A 104 0.57 -28.30 -8.43
N ALA A 105 1.09 -27.10 -8.74
CA ALA A 105 2.48 -26.76 -8.46
C ALA A 105 2.74 -26.59 -6.96
N VAL A 106 1.79 -25.98 -6.24
CA VAL A 106 1.85 -25.82 -4.79
C VAL A 106 1.77 -27.16 -4.09
N LEU A 107 0.88 -28.07 -4.51
CA LEU A 107 0.78 -29.42 -3.97
C LEU A 107 2.08 -30.20 -4.15
N ALA A 108 2.65 -30.22 -5.36
CA ALA A 108 3.90 -30.91 -5.64
C ALA A 108 5.05 -30.40 -4.75
N LYS A 109 5.10 -29.10 -4.50
CA LYS A 109 6.05 -28.47 -3.58
C LYS A 109 5.84 -28.97 -2.15
N LEU A 110 4.61 -28.89 -1.62
CA LEU A 110 4.27 -29.30 -0.26
C LEU A 110 4.51 -30.79 -0.01
N GLU A 111 4.29 -31.63 -1.02
CA GLU A 111 4.63 -33.07 -0.98
C GLU A 111 6.14 -33.27 -0.90
N THR A 112 6.92 -32.52 -1.69
CA THR A 112 8.39 -32.60 -1.69
C THR A 112 8.98 -32.11 -0.36
N GLU A 113 8.39 -31.10 0.24
CA GLU A 113 8.77 -30.54 1.54
C GLU A 113 8.31 -31.42 2.72
N GLY A 114 7.40 -32.38 2.47
CA GLY A 114 6.85 -33.27 3.48
C GLY A 114 5.77 -32.63 4.37
N ASP A 115 5.24 -31.49 4.00
CA ASP A 115 4.10 -30.85 4.69
C ASP A 115 2.77 -31.55 4.37
N LEU A 116 2.65 -32.13 3.17
CA LEU A 116 1.55 -32.98 2.73
C LEU A 116 2.03 -34.37 2.37
N LEU A 117 1.19 -35.37 2.68
CA LEU A 117 1.45 -36.78 2.43
C LEU A 117 0.31 -37.38 1.61
N LYS A 118 0.64 -38.18 0.58
CA LYS A 118 -0.36 -38.93 -0.19
C LYS A 118 -0.58 -40.33 0.36
N SER A 119 -1.82 -40.81 0.29
CA SER A 119 -2.15 -42.21 0.52
C SER A 119 -1.44 -43.14 -0.50
N ALA A 120 -1.30 -44.42 -0.18
CA ALA A 120 -0.63 -45.42 -1.05
C ALA A 120 -1.36 -45.57 -2.41
N ASP A 121 -2.65 -45.37 -2.47
CA ASP A 121 -3.45 -45.40 -3.71
C ASP A 121 -3.50 -44.07 -4.45
N GLY A 122 -2.89 -42.98 -3.87
CA GLY A 122 -2.80 -41.66 -4.44
C GLY A 122 -4.10 -40.85 -4.44
N LYS A 123 -5.16 -41.31 -3.76
CA LYS A 123 -6.47 -40.68 -3.79
C LYS A 123 -6.69 -39.65 -2.69
N GLU A 124 -5.93 -39.74 -1.62
CA GLU A 124 -6.11 -38.91 -0.44
C GLU A 124 -4.81 -38.19 -0.07
N ILE A 125 -4.94 -36.98 0.45
CA ILE A 125 -3.85 -36.10 0.87
C ILE A 125 -4.08 -35.70 2.33
N TYR A 126 -3.04 -35.92 3.14
CA TYR A 126 -3.02 -35.66 4.58
C TYR A 126 -1.98 -34.59 4.93
N ALA A 127 -2.25 -33.79 5.96
CA ALA A 127 -1.22 -32.93 6.53
C ALA A 127 -0.29 -33.73 7.44
N SER A 128 1.02 -33.44 7.39
CA SER A 128 2.00 -34.05 8.29
C SER A 128 1.88 -33.54 9.72
N ARG A 129 1.25 -32.37 9.92
CA ARG A 129 1.10 -31.69 11.21
C ARG A 129 -0.38 -31.64 11.63
N LYS A 130 -0.65 -31.84 12.95
CA LYS A 130 -2.03 -31.85 13.47
C LYS A 130 -2.67 -30.47 13.65
N ALA A 131 -1.89 -29.41 13.74
CA ALA A 131 -2.41 -28.07 14.06
C ALA A 131 -1.64 -26.96 13.31
N PRO A 132 -1.56 -27.03 11.98
CA PRO A 132 -0.79 -26.07 11.17
C PRO A 132 -1.36 -24.63 11.28
N HIS A 133 -2.65 -24.47 11.57
CA HIS A 133 -3.31 -23.18 11.74
C HIS A 133 -2.69 -22.28 12.84
N ARG A 134 -1.95 -22.87 13.80
CA ARG A 134 -1.28 -22.10 14.86
C ARG A 134 -0.12 -21.27 14.36
N ASP A 135 0.43 -21.64 13.21
CA ASP A 135 1.57 -20.97 12.57
C ASP A 135 1.12 -19.96 11.49
N ILE A 136 -0.20 -19.86 11.26
CA ILE A 136 -0.76 -18.99 10.22
C ILE A 136 -1.28 -17.71 10.83
N ASP A 137 -0.84 -16.59 10.24
CA ASP A 137 -1.40 -15.28 10.53
C ASP A 137 -2.33 -14.83 9.40
N LEU A 138 -3.60 -14.59 9.75
CA LEU A 138 -4.58 -14.08 8.78
C LEU A 138 -4.37 -12.60 8.40
N ARG A 139 -3.50 -11.89 9.13
CA ARG A 139 -3.23 -10.46 8.91
C ARG A 139 -1.87 -10.18 8.29
N GLY A 140 -1.01 -11.18 8.23
CA GLY A 140 0.35 -11.07 7.70
C GLY A 140 0.63 -12.11 6.62
N GLY A 141 1.45 -11.76 5.64
CA GLY A 141 1.79 -12.63 4.50
C GLY A 141 3.08 -13.46 4.67
N GLY A 142 3.67 -13.52 5.86
CA GLY A 142 5.01 -14.08 6.02
C GLY A 142 5.33 -14.68 7.39
N ASN A 143 6.59 -14.99 7.55
CA ASN A 143 7.14 -15.42 8.82
C ASN A 143 7.27 -14.24 9.77
N ARG A 144 7.25 -14.53 11.07
CA ARG A 144 7.41 -13.52 12.13
C ARG A 144 8.67 -13.71 12.93
N PHE A 145 9.22 -12.59 13.40
CA PHE A 145 10.27 -12.54 14.38
C PHE A 145 9.69 -12.20 15.74
N GLN A 146 10.10 -12.92 16.77
CA GLN A 146 9.75 -12.62 18.14
C GLN A 146 10.73 -11.58 18.71
N ILE A 147 10.20 -10.53 19.34
CA ILE A 147 11.01 -9.49 19.98
C ILE A 147 11.07 -9.80 21.48
N VAL A 148 12.28 -9.99 22.01
CA VAL A 148 12.53 -10.42 23.38
C VAL A 148 13.39 -9.36 24.10
N GLU A 149 12.95 -8.94 25.29
CA GLU A 149 13.74 -8.02 26.11
C GLU A 149 14.90 -8.79 26.78
N THR A 150 16.12 -8.39 26.51
CA THR A 150 17.37 -9.07 26.96
C THR A 150 17.42 -9.25 28.48
N ARG A 151 16.98 -8.27 29.27
CA ARG A 151 17.07 -8.33 30.74
C ARG A 151 16.09 -9.29 31.38
N THR A 152 14.88 -9.40 30.83
CA THR A 152 13.78 -10.19 31.43
C THR A 152 13.58 -11.52 30.76
N ASP A 153 14.19 -11.73 29.60
CA ASP A 153 13.99 -12.87 28.70
C ASP A 153 12.50 -13.09 28.33
N LYS A 154 11.72 -12.00 28.31
CA LYS A 154 10.31 -12.05 27.99
C LYS A 154 10.02 -11.52 26.59
N PRO A 155 9.14 -12.19 25.84
CA PRO A 155 8.65 -11.65 24.59
C PRO A 155 7.81 -10.39 24.88
N ILE A 156 8.12 -9.31 24.16
CA ILE A 156 7.39 -8.05 24.25
C ILE A 156 6.52 -7.79 23.02
N GLY A 157 6.82 -8.43 21.89
CA GLY A 157 6.08 -8.25 20.65
C GLY A 157 6.54 -9.19 19.55
N GLU A 158 5.92 -9.03 18.39
CA GLU A 158 6.27 -9.72 17.15
C GLU A 158 6.33 -8.72 16.01
N ILE A 159 7.12 -9.00 14.99
CA ILE A 159 7.24 -8.19 13.78
C ILE A 159 7.38 -9.10 12.56
N ASP A 160 6.76 -8.69 11.45
CA ASP A 160 6.83 -9.44 10.21
C ASP A 160 8.24 -9.40 9.61
N ASP A 161 8.60 -10.44 8.94
CA ASP A 161 9.91 -10.70 8.35
C ASP A 161 10.38 -9.52 7.45
N HIS A 162 9.53 -9.01 6.55
CA HIS A 162 9.91 -7.89 5.67
C HIS A 162 10.14 -6.57 6.42
N ARG A 163 9.49 -6.38 7.59
CA ARG A 163 9.67 -5.20 8.45
C ARG A 163 10.84 -5.36 9.41
N ALA A 164 11.17 -6.60 9.80
CA ALA A 164 12.21 -6.87 10.77
C ALA A 164 13.57 -6.27 10.38
N PHE A 165 13.97 -6.42 9.11
CA PHE A 165 15.23 -5.88 8.60
C PHE A 165 15.26 -4.33 8.55
N ARG A 166 14.10 -3.72 8.46
CA ARG A 166 13.96 -2.26 8.34
C ARG A 166 13.79 -1.56 9.67
N GLU A 167 13.07 -2.18 10.60
CA GLU A 167 12.65 -1.57 11.85
C GLU A 167 13.41 -2.11 13.07
N THR A 168 13.95 -3.34 12.97
CA THR A 168 14.61 -4.04 14.08
C THR A 168 15.98 -4.59 13.71
N HIS A 169 16.70 -3.92 12.81
CA HIS A 169 18.11 -4.22 12.55
C HIS A 169 18.98 -3.93 13.80
N PRO A 170 20.14 -4.55 13.95
CA PRO A 170 21.04 -4.26 15.05
C PRO A 170 21.33 -2.75 15.17
N GLY A 171 21.18 -2.19 16.37
CA GLY A 171 21.31 -0.76 16.64
C GLY A 171 20.07 0.10 16.35
N ALA A 172 18.98 -0.47 15.81
CA ALA A 172 17.74 0.26 15.60
C ALA A 172 17.11 0.74 16.91
N VAL A 173 16.50 1.92 16.88
CA VAL A 173 15.64 2.41 17.96
C VAL A 173 14.23 1.92 17.72
N TYR A 174 13.77 1.03 18.60
CA TYR A 174 12.45 0.41 18.54
C TYR A 174 11.54 0.96 19.63
N LEU A 175 10.33 1.36 19.26
CA LEU A 175 9.32 1.88 20.18
C LEU A 175 8.24 0.83 20.42
N HIS A 176 7.99 0.50 21.67
CA HIS A 176 6.92 -0.44 22.03
C HIS A 176 6.15 0.03 23.26
N LYS A 177 4.83 0.24 23.10
CA LYS A 177 3.91 0.66 24.19
C LYS A 177 4.40 1.87 24.99
N GLY A 178 5.03 2.85 24.33
CA GLY A 178 5.55 4.06 24.97
C GLY A 178 6.95 3.93 25.55
N ASP A 179 7.52 2.73 25.57
CA ASP A 179 8.92 2.50 25.96
C ASP A 179 9.82 2.48 24.74
N THR A 180 11.06 2.94 24.96
CA THR A 180 12.10 2.94 23.94
C THR A 180 13.10 1.82 24.20
N PHE A 181 13.45 1.10 23.15
CA PHE A 181 14.42 0.02 23.15
C PHE A 181 15.47 0.26 22.06
N VAL A 182 16.66 -0.28 22.26
CA VAL A 182 17.68 -0.42 21.21
C VAL A 182 17.83 -1.90 20.90
N VAL A 183 17.85 -2.23 19.62
CA VAL A 183 18.03 -3.62 19.16
C VAL A 183 19.48 -4.04 19.35
N ASP A 184 19.70 -5.10 20.12
CA ASP A 184 21.02 -5.65 20.38
C ASP A 184 21.42 -6.61 19.24
N HIS A 185 20.52 -7.53 18.88
CA HIS A 185 20.80 -8.57 17.89
C HIS A 185 19.55 -9.01 17.14
N LEU A 186 19.73 -9.34 15.84
CA LEU A 186 18.74 -9.94 14.96
C LEU A 186 19.22 -11.34 14.56
N ASP A 187 18.64 -12.39 15.16
CA ASP A 187 18.91 -13.78 14.79
C ASP A 187 17.91 -14.23 13.72
N ILE A 188 18.35 -14.25 12.48
CA ILE A 188 17.52 -14.61 11.33
C ILE A 188 17.10 -16.08 11.36
N HIS A 189 18.01 -16.97 11.83
CA HIS A 189 17.74 -18.42 11.85
C HIS A 189 16.71 -18.80 12.92
N ARG A 190 16.86 -18.23 14.11
CA ARG A 190 15.92 -18.44 15.23
C ARG A 190 14.69 -17.57 15.16
N ARG A 191 14.67 -16.59 14.23
CA ARG A 191 13.63 -15.58 14.12
C ARG A 191 13.38 -14.84 15.44
N THR A 192 14.46 -14.43 16.09
CA THR A 192 14.42 -13.77 17.38
C THR A 192 15.21 -12.47 17.31
N ILE A 193 14.62 -11.43 17.88
CA ILE A 193 15.22 -10.10 18.00
C ILE A 193 15.40 -9.83 19.49
N THR A 194 16.62 -9.54 19.93
CA THR A 194 16.85 -9.16 21.30
C THR A 194 16.97 -7.64 21.41
N VAL A 195 16.32 -7.07 22.42
CA VAL A 195 16.28 -5.63 22.63
C VAL A 195 16.56 -5.26 24.07
N THR A 196 17.26 -4.15 24.28
CA THR A 196 17.53 -3.58 25.60
C THR A 196 16.79 -2.26 25.75
N ARG A 197 16.08 -2.11 26.87
CA ARG A 197 15.39 -0.85 27.21
C ARG A 197 16.41 0.27 27.40
N ALA A 198 16.23 1.38 26.71
CA ALA A 198 17.17 2.50 26.71
C ALA A 198 16.41 3.84 26.65
N ARG A 199 17.08 4.90 27.11
CA ARG A 199 16.63 6.28 26.85
C ARG A 199 17.66 6.92 25.94
N VAL A 200 17.25 7.20 24.72
CA VAL A 200 18.10 7.79 23.69
C VAL A 200 17.49 9.10 23.17
N ASP A 201 18.32 10.01 22.73
CA ASP A 201 17.93 11.31 22.15
C ASP A 201 18.03 11.32 20.61
N TYR A 202 18.05 10.13 20.03
CA TYR A 202 18.13 9.93 18.58
C TYR A 202 17.13 8.89 18.10
N TYR A 203 16.86 8.90 16.80
CA TYR A 203 16.11 7.87 16.08
C TYR A 203 16.95 7.35 14.91
N THR A 204 16.59 6.20 14.37
CA THR A 204 17.30 5.55 13.28
C THR A 204 16.48 5.55 11.99
N ARG A 205 17.16 5.69 10.85
CA ARG A 205 16.60 5.54 9.49
C ARG A 205 17.49 4.64 8.67
N ILE A 206 16.91 3.63 8.05
CA ILE A 206 17.66 2.74 7.15
C ILE A 206 18.02 3.44 5.85
N ARG A 207 19.09 2.95 5.24
CA ARG A 207 19.50 3.22 3.87
C ARG A 207 19.73 1.89 3.16
N GLY A 208 19.26 1.83 1.94
CA GLY A 208 19.36 0.62 1.15
C GLY A 208 19.02 0.90 -0.31
N HIS A 209 19.08 -0.14 -1.11
CA HIS A 209 18.68 -0.09 -2.50
C HIS A 209 17.73 -1.23 -2.83
N LYS A 210 16.91 -1.01 -3.84
CA LYS A 210 15.99 -2.00 -4.39
C LYS A 210 16.35 -2.28 -5.84
N LEU A 211 16.12 -3.51 -6.26
CA LEU A 211 16.22 -3.94 -7.65
C LEU A 211 14.95 -4.69 -8.02
N THR A 212 14.54 -4.58 -9.27
CA THR A 212 13.43 -5.36 -9.83
C THR A 212 13.90 -6.15 -11.04
N GLU A 213 13.35 -7.34 -11.20
CA GLU A 213 13.52 -8.20 -12.37
C GLU A 213 12.14 -8.60 -12.87
N ILE A 214 11.84 -8.34 -14.13
CA ILE A 214 10.57 -8.75 -14.76
C ILE A 214 10.67 -10.24 -15.08
N LEU A 215 9.82 -11.03 -14.43
CA LEU A 215 9.77 -12.48 -14.66
C LEU A 215 8.74 -12.84 -15.74
N ASN A 216 7.59 -12.17 -15.73
CA ASN A 216 6.53 -12.40 -16.71
C ASN A 216 5.70 -11.13 -16.92
N ILE A 217 5.24 -10.91 -18.13
CA ILE A 217 4.29 -9.86 -18.49
C ILE A 217 2.95 -10.52 -18.75
N THR A 218 1.94 -10.21 -17.94
CA THR A 218 0.60 -10.77 -18.07
C THR A 218 -0.32 -9.89 -18.91
N ASN A 219 -0.12 -8.58 -18.87
CA ASN A 219 -0.95 -7.64 -19.60
C ASN A 219 -0.14 -6.41 -20.04
N GLN A 220 -0.59 -5.77 -21.13
CA GLN A 220 -0.01 -4.55 -21.67
C GLN A 220 -1.10 -3.64 -22.20
N ILE A 221 -1.03 -2.36 -21.87
CA ILE A 221 -1.93 -1.32 -22.41
C ILE A 221 -1.13 -0.12 -22.88
N TYR A 222 -1.73 0.66 -23.76
CA TYR A 222 -1.26 1.99 -24.10
C TYR A 222 -2.20 3.01 -23.45
N VAL A 223 -1.68 3.83 -22.56
CA VAL A 223 -2.48 4.71 -21.71
C VAL A 223 -1.75 6.02 -21.46
N SER A 224 -2.47 7.14 -21.49
CA SER A 224 -1.91 8.48 -21.20
C SER A 224 -0.59 8.72 -21.91
N GLY A 225 -0.51 8.36 -23.21
CA GLY A 225 0.67 8.60 -24.04
C GLY A 225 1.87 7.68 -23.79
N THR A 226 1.73 6.64 -22.96
CA THR A 226 2.81 5.70 -22.66
C THR A 226 2.36 4.24 -22.70
N LYS A 227 3.33 3.32 -22.71
CA LYS A 227 3.09 1.90 -22.54
C LYS A 227 3.13 1.56 -21.03
N ALA A 228 2.12 0.88 -20.57
CA ALA A 228 2.04 0.34 -19.23
C ALA A 228 1.85 -1.18 -19.28
N TYR A 229 2.38 -1.85 -18.28
CA TYR A 229 2.44 -3.31 -18.20
C TYR A 229 2.01 -3.76 -16.80
N GLU A 230 1.50 -4.98 -16.74
CA GLU A 230 1.22 -5.73 -15.54
C GLU A 230 1.92 -7.09 -15.63
N GLY A 231 2.40 -7.62 -14.52
CA GLY A 231 3.03 -8.93 -14.52
C GLY A 231 3.60 -9.35 -13.18
N ILE A 232 4.43 -10.39 -13.23
CA ILE A 232 5.16 -10.89 -12.06
C ILE A 232 6.57 -10.34 -12.11
N ILE A 233 7.00 -9.78 -11.01
CA ILE A 233 8.35 -9.26 -10.82
C ILE A 233 9.02 -9.91 -9.61
N LYS A 234 10.33 -10.00 -9.65
CA LYS A 234 11.16 -10.33 -8.50
C LYS A 234 11.74 -9.04 -7.94
N VAL A 235 11.51 -8.80 -6.66
CA VAL A 235 12.03 -7.65 -5.91
C VAL A 235 13.17 -8.13 -5.03
N THR A 236 14.28 -7.40 -5.09
CA THR A 236 15.41 -7.56 -4.16
C THR A 236 15.52 -6.28 -3.36
N ASP A 237 15.32 -6.35 -2.05
CA ASP A 237 15.45 -5.22 -1.11
C ASP A 237 16.66 -5.47 -0.19
N GLN A 238 17.63 -4.56 -0.23
CA GLN A 238 18.87 -4.67 0.54
C GLN A 238 19.03 -3.46 1.44
N VAL A 239 19.05 -3.69 2.74
CA VAL A 239 19.43 -2.69 3.74
C VAL A 239 20.94 -2.73 3.98
N ASN A 240 21.64 -1.65 3.66
CA ASN A 240 23.10 -1.61 3.68
C ASN A 240 23.67 -0.83 4.87
N GLU A 241 22.95 0.14 5.37
CA GLU A 241 23.35 0.99 6.48
C GLU A 241 22.13 1.62 7.17
N PHE A 242 22.35 2.19 8.33
CA PHE A 242 21.37 3.08 8.94
C PHE A 242 22.02 4.38 9.39
N GLU A 243 21.21 5.42 9.41
CA GLU A 243 21.57 6.75 9.91
C GLU A 243 20.97 6.95 11.29
N MET A 244 21.77 7.55 12.18
CA MET A 244 21.35 8.03 13.49
C MET A 244 21.07 9.53 13.42
N TRP A 245 19.89 9.95 13.78
CA TRP A 245 19.47 11.34 13.73
C TRP A 245 19.05 11.84 15.10
N ARG A 246 19.54 13.00 15.50
CA ARG A 246 19.13 13.61 16.77
C ARG A 246 17.65 13.98 16.76
N SER A 247 16.91 13.59 17.80
CA SER A 247 15.44 13.72 17.82
C SER A 247 14.98 15.20 17.83
N GLN A 248 15.70 16.08 18.50
CA GLN A 248 15.29 17.48 18.65
C GLN A 248 15.71 18.38 17.48
N THR A 249 16.88 18.17 16.93
CA THR A 249 17.47 19.06 15.91
C THR A 249 17.42 18.48 14.52
N HIS A 250 17.02 17.21 14.38
CA HIS A 250 17.05 16.46 13.12
C HIS A 250 18.39 16.53 12.39
N THR A 251 19.49 16.55 13.16
CA THR A 251 20.85 16.54 12.64
C THR A 251 21.37 15.10 12.57
N LEU A 252 22.04 14.77 11.48
CA LEU A 252 22.70 13.48 11.31
C LEU A 252 23.86 13.37 12.30
N LEU A 253 23.83 12.34 13.13
CA LEU A 253 24.87 12.03 14.12
C LEU A 253 25.90 11.06 13.57
N ASN A 254 25.43 9.97 12.95
CA ASN A 254 26.31 8.92 12.47
C ASN A 254 25.64 8.11 11.35
N ARG A 255 26.47 7.39 10.56
CA ARG A 255 26.08 6.35 9.63
C ARG A 255 26.77 5.06 10.00
N VAL A 256 26.01 4.00 10.13
CA VAL A 256 26.50 2.68 10.56
C VAL A 256 26.18 1.67 9.46
N PRO A 257 27.20 1.00 8.91
CA PRO A 257 26.98 -0.04 7.92
C PRO A 257 26.31 -1.26 8.57
N LEU A 258 25.49 -1.95 7.79
CA LEU A 258 24.79 -3.19 8.15
C LEU A 258 25.17 -4.28 7.16
N ASP A 259 25.45 -5.45 7.70
CA ASP A 259 25.67 -6.69 6.93
C ASP A 259 24.44 -7.58 7.07
N LEU A 260 23.37 -7.24 6.34
CA LEU A 260 22.14 -8.00 6.30
C LEU A 260 21.97 -8.65 4.93
N PRO A 261 21.47 -9.88 4.86
CA PRO A 261 21.17 -10.52 3.57
C PRO A 261 20.06 -9.75 2.84
N PRO A 262 20.05 -9.76 1.49
CA PRO A 262 18.96 -9.21 0.72
C PRO A 262 17.66 -9.97 0.97
N GLN A 263 16.56 -9.27 1.06
CA GLN A 263 15.23 -9.84 1.04
C GLN A 263 14.79 -9.96 -0.43
N ILE A 264 14.49 -11.20 -0.84
CA ILE A 264 14.11 -11.49 -2.24
C ILE A 264 12.75 -12.16 -2.24
N PHE A 265 11.82 -11.59 -3.00
CA PHE A 265 10.49 -12.17 -3.17
C PHE A 265 9.93 -11.89 -4.56
N GLU A 266 9.09 -12.81 -5.02
CA GLU A 266 8.28 -12.60 -6.24
C GLU A 266 6.93 -12.02 -5.87
N THR A 267 6.44 -11.08 -6.67
CA THR A 267 5.16 -10.43 -6.42
C THR A 267 4.51 -9.93 -7.71
N GLN A 268 3.26 -9.52 -7.61
CA GLN A 268 2.57 -8.81 -8.69
C GLN A 268 3.02 -7.37 -8.74
N GLY A 269 3.18 -6.83 -9.95
CA GLY A 269 3.56 -5.46 -10.17
C GLY A 269 2.99 -4.90 -11.46
N MET A 270 2.88 -3.58 -11.48
CA MET A 270 2.60 -2.80 -12.68
C MET A 270 3.73 -1.80 -12.90
N TRP A 271 4.00 -1.46 -14.16
CA TRP A 271 5.00 -0.45 -14.48
C TRP A 271 4.64 0.29 -15.75
N PHE A 272 5.10 1.52 -15.85
CA PHE A 272 4.94 2.32 -17.06
C PHE A 272 6.23 3.04 -17.41
N GLN A 273 6.46 3.17 -18.72
CA GLN A 273 7.66 3.77 -19.29
C GLN A 273 7.47 5.28 -19.41
N ILE A 274 8.57 6.01 -19.43
CA ILE A 274 8.55 7.41 -19.87
C ILE A 274 9.10 7.46 -21.30
N PRO A 275 8.30 7.93 -22.29
CA PRO A 275 8.76 8.03 -23.68
C PRO A 275 10.05 8.84 -23.80
N GLU A 276 11.01 8.38 -24.63
CA GLU A 276 12.28 9.07 -24.82
C GLU A 276 12.13 10.54 -25.25
N SER A 277 11.09 10.87 -26.03
CA SER A 277 10.82 12.25 -26.42
C SER A 277 10.58 13.15 -25.21
N ILE A 278 9.84 12.65 -24.21
CA ILE A 278 9.56 13.38 -22.98
C ILE A 278 10.81 13.44 -22.09
N GLN A 279 11.61 12.38 -22.03
CA GLN A 279 12.89 12.40 -21.31
C GLN A 279 13.84 13.46 -21.86
N ARG A 280 14.07 13.47 -23.18
CA ARG A 280 14.92 14.48 -23.84
C ARG A 280 14.40 15.90 -23.64
N GLU A 281 13.09 16.09 -23.70
CA GLU A 281 12.49 17.39 -23.43
C GLU A 281 12.64 17.81 -21.96
N CYS A 282 12.57 16.88 -21.01
CA CYS A 282 12.85 17.11 -19.60
C CYS A 282 14.33 17.50 -19.39
N GLU A 283 15.26 16.73 -19.95
CA GLU A 283 16.71 16.95 -19.87
C GLU A 283 17.19 18.24 -20.56
N SER A 284 16.44 18.74 -21.55
CA SER A 284 16.72 20.03 -22.20
C SER A 284 16.39 21.25 -21.31
N ARG A 285 15.82 21.03 -20.16
CA ARG A 285 15.40 22.03 -19.16
C ARG A 285 16.24 21.87 -17.88
N PRO A 286 16.20 22.83 -16.96
CA PRO A 286 16.84 22.69 -15.65
C PRO A 286 16.04 21.78 -14.71
N PHE A 287 15.75 20.56 -15.18
CA PHE A 287 14.98 19.55 -14.47
C PHE A 287 15.84 18.32 -14.15
N ASP A 288 15.61 17.70 -13.00
CA ASP A 288 16.20 16.42 -12.63
C ASP A 288 15.24 15.29 -13.01
N LEU A 289 15.57 14.55 -14.08
CA LEU A 289 14.76 13.42 -14.55
C LEU A 289 14.60 12.34 -13.46
N MET A 290 15.67 11.97 -12.75
CA MET A 290 15.57 10.97 -11.68
C MET A 290 14.69 11.48 -10.53
N GLY A 291 14.86 12.75 -10.16
CA GLY A 291 14.01 13.40 -9.13
C GLY A 291 12.56 13.47 -9.54
N ALA A 292 12.26 13.65 -10.84
CA ALA A 292 10.90 13.63 -11.37
C ALA A 292 10.25 12.24 -11.27
N LEU A 293 10.96 11.19 -11.72
CA LEU A 293 10.46 9.81 -11.65
C LEU A 293 10.17 9.40 -10.20
N HIS A 294 11.06 9.74 -9.29
CA HIS A 294 10.95 9.46 -7.87
C HIS A 294 9.76 10.21 -7.23
N ALA A 295 9.55 11.47 -7.62
CA ALA A 295 8.39 12.25 -7.18
C ALA A 295 7.06 11.65 -7.68
N ILE A 296 7.02 11.19 -8.94
CA ILE A 296 5.85 10.53 -9.52
C ILE A 296 5.57 9.20 -8.81
N GLU A 297 6.61 8.39 -8.57
CA GLU A 297 6.50 7.12 -7.84
C GLU A 297 5.86 7.32 -6.47
N HIS A 298 6.43 8.21 -5.66
CA HIS A 298 5.95 8.47 -4.31
C HIS A 298 4.52 9.01 -4.29
N ALA A 299 4.22 9.98 -5.15
CA ALA A 299 2.88 10.53 -5.23
C ALA A 299 1.85 9.49 -5.68
N ALA A 300 2.20 8.62 -6.64
CA ALA A 300 1.32 7.55 -7.09
C ALA A 300 1.04 6.54 -5.98
N ILE A 301 2.05 6.15 -5.19
CA ILE A 301 1.90 5.27 -4.03
C ILE A 301 1.09 5.98 -2.92
N GLY A 302 1.37 7.25 -2.65
CA GLY A 302 0.69 8.01 -1.61
C GLY A 302 -0.81 8.13 -1.83
N ILE A 303 -1.27 8.20 -3.09
CA ILE A 303 -2.70 8.29 -3.41
C ILE A 303 -3.29 6.97 -3.92
N PHE A 304 -2.52 5.89 -3.92
CA PHE A 304 -2.96 4.56 -4.36
C PHE A 304 -4.24 4.09 -3.68
N PRO A 305 -4.45 4.34 -2.36
CA PRO A 305 -5.68 3.99 -1.67
C PRO A 305 -6.95 4.67 -2.20
N LEU A 306 -6.83 5.70 -3.03
CA LEU A 306 -7.99 6.27 -3.74
C LEU A 306 -8.60 5.31 -4.78
N LEU A 307 -7.85 4.30 -5.23
CA LEU A 307 -8.27 3.38 -6.29
C LEU A 307 -8.46 1.95 -5.81
N VAL A 308 -7.75 1.56 -4.76
CA VAL A 308 -7.68 0.19 -4.29
C VAL A 308 -7.66 0.20 -2.76
N MET A 309 -8.41 -0.68 -2.12
CA MET A 309 -8.36 -0.82 -0.67
C MET A 309 -7.00 -1.38 -0.25
N ALA A 310 -6.07 -0.50 0.07
CA ALA A 310 -4.70 -0.82 0.45
C ALA A 310 -4.21 0.14 1.55
N ASP A 311 -3.34 -0.35 2.43
CA ASP A 311 -2.53 0.50 3.30
C ASP A 311 -1.26 0.93 2.55
N HIS A 312 -0.62 2.02 2.99
CA HIS A 312 0.65 2.51 2.42
C HIS A 312 1.78 1.47 2.49
N ASN A 313 1.72 0.54 3.43
CA ASN A 313 2.71 -0.53 3.58
C ASN A 313 2.44 -1.74 2.67
N ASP A 314 1.26 -1.82 2.08
CA ASP A 314 0.89 -2.94 1.21
C ASP A 314 1.46 -2.80 -0.21
N VAL A 315 2.00 -1.62 -0.53
CA VAL A 315 2.49 -1.28 -1.87
C VAL A 315 3.92 -0.75 -1.80
N GLY A 316 4.77 -1.23 -2.66
CA GLY A 316 6.13 -0.73 -2.85
C GLY A 316 6.33 -0.12 -4.23
N GLY A 317 7.43 0.63 -4.39
CA GLY A 317 7.81 1.17 -5.68
C GLY A 317 9.31 1.18 -5.93
N LEU A 318 9.64 1.40 -7.21
CA LEU A 318 10.98 1.66 -7.71
C LEU A 318 10.88 2.52 -8.97
N SER A 319 11.65 3.59 -9.02
CA SER A 319 11.85 4.40 -10.22
C SER A 319 13.30 4.38 -10.64
N THR A 320 13.55 4.35 -11.96
CA THR A 320 14.89 4.41 -12.53
C THR A 320 14.87 5.07 -13.89
N ILE A 321 15.94 5.80 -14.20
CA ILE A 321 16.13 6.41 -15.54
C ILE A 321 16.45 5.38 -16.61
N TYR A 322 16.87 4.19 -16.23
CA TYR A 322 17.13 3.09 -17.14
C TYR A 322 16.94 1.73 -16.43
N HIS A 323 16.08 0.90 -16.97
CA HIS A 323 15.91 -0.49 -16.53
C HIS A 323 16.36 -1.45 -17.64
N PRO A 324 17.28 -2.40 -17.38
CA PRO A 324 17.89 -3.23 -18.42
C PRO A 324 16.88 -4.02 -19.27
N GLN A 325 15.83 -4.57 -18.66
CA GLN A 325 14.82 -5.35 -19.37
C GLN A 325 13.79 -4.48 -20.12
N VAL A 326 13.63 -3.23 -19.71
CA VAL A 326 12.70 -2.27 -20.32
C VAL A 326 13.41 -1.42 -21.40
N GLY A 327 14.72 -1.19 -21.22
CA GLY A 327 15.54 -0.35 -22.11
C GLY A 327 15.20 1.14 -22.03
N ASN A 328 14.53 1.58 -20.96
CA ASN A 328 14.00 2.94 -20.85
C ASN A 328 13.84 3.37 -19.39
N ALA A 329 13.55 4.66 -19.18
CA ALA A 329 13.09 5.16 -17.88
C ALA A 329 11.72 4.57 -17.55
N VAL A 330 11.54 4.13 -16.29
CA VAL A 330 10.37 3.38 -15.86
C VAL A 330 10.08 3.59 -14.39
N ILE A 331 8.81 3.54 -14.05
CA ILE A 331 8.30 3.53 -12.67
C ILE A 331 7.57 2.21 -12.45
N PHE A 332 7.99 1.46 -11.44
CA PHE A 332 7.34 0.25 -10.95
C PHE A 332 6.53 0.57 -9.70
N ILE A 333 5.35 -0.03 -9.60
CA ILE A 333 4.55 -0.12 -8.37
C ILE A 333 4.19 -1.59 -8.20
N TYR A 334 4.39 -2.16 -7.02
CA TYR A 334 4.20 -3.58 -6.80
C TYR A 334 3.56 -3.87 -5.44
N ASP A 335 2.88 -5.01 -5.34
CA ASP A 335 2.31 -5.48 -4.08
C ASP A 335 3.45 -5.81 -3.11
N GLY A 336 3.41 -5.24 -1.90
CA GLY A 336 4.41 -5.48 -0.85
C GLY A 336 4.36 -6.89 -0.25
N ILE A 337 3.35 -7.68 -0.62
CA ILE A 337 3.13 -9.03 -0.12
C ILE A 337 3.71 -10.05 -1.10
N PRO A 338 4.54 -11.00 -0.65
CA PRO A 338 5.03 -12.08 -1.50
C PRO A 338 3.88 -12.85 -2.19
N GLY A 339 4.03 -13.09 -3.49
CA GLY A 339 3.01 -13.69 -4.35
C GLY A 339 1.92 -12.73 -4.82
N GLY A 340 1.86 -11.53 -4.27
CA GLY A 340 0.90 -10.49 -4.61
C GLY A 340 -0.49 -10.70 -4.01
N ALA A 341 -1.12 -9.60 -3.60
CA ALA A 341 -2.50 -9.59 -3.08
C ALA A 341 -3.54 -9.23 -4.16
N GLY A 342 -3.10 -8.80 -5.34
CA GLY A 342 -3.98 -8.35 -6.44
C GLY A 342 -4.19 -6.84 -6.48
N LEU A 343 -3.53 -6.09 -5.62
CA LEU A 343 -3.70 -4.63 -5.50
C LEU A 343 -3.27 -3.92 -6.78
N THR A 344 -2.08 -4.21 -7.27
CA THR A 344 -1.54 -3.61 -8.51
C THR A 344 -2.30 -4.04 -9.75
N ARG A 345 -2.85 -5.26 -9.79
CA ARG A 345 -3.75 -5.71 -10.86
C ARG A 345 -5.00 -4.84 -10.93
N GLN A 346 -5.64 -4.56 -9.80
CA GLN A 346 -6.83 -3.70 -9.75
C GLN A 346 -6.48 -2.26 -10.13
N ALA A 347 -5.36 -1.73 -9.64
CA ALA A 347 -4.90 -0.38 -10.00
C ALA A 347 -4.54 -0.26 -11.48
N PHE A 348 -3.96 -1.31 -12.08
CA PHE A 348 -3.63 -1.33 -13.51
C PHE A 348 -4.85 -1.15 -14.40
N ALA A 349 -5.99 -1.75 -14.05
CA ALA A 349 -7.26 -1.53 -14.74
C ALA A 349 -7.70 -0.05 -14.71
N ASN A 350 -7.27 0.69 -13.69
CA ASN A 350 -7.58 2.11 -13.46
C ASN A 350 -6.36 3.05 -13.66
N MET A 351 -5.34 2.60 -14.40
CA MET A 351 -4.10 3.36 -14.63
C MET A 351 -4.32 4.80 -15.11
N PRO A 352 -5.25 5.11 -16.04
CA PRO A 352 -5.51 6.50 -16.43
C PRO A 352 -5.91 7.39 -15.27
N GLN A 353 -6.68 6.84 -14.33
CA GLN A 353 -7.17 7.56 -13.17
C GLN A 353 -6.05 7.74 -12.14
N LEU A 354 -5.21 6.72 -11.94
CA LEU A 354 -4.02 6.81 -11.09
C LEU A 354 -3.12 7.98 -11.53
N LEU A 355 -2.78 8.04 -12.82
CA LEU A 355 -1.92 9.10 -13.35
C LEU A 355 -2.55 10.50 -13.20
N ARG A 356 -3.87 10.63 -13.40
CA ARG A 356 -4.58 11.89 -13.18
C ARG A 356 -4.57 12.33 -11.72
N TYR A 357 -4.85 11.42 -10.80
CA TYR A 357 -4.81 11.71 -9.37
C TYR A 357 -3.39 12.06 -8.91
N THR A 358 -2.37 11.35 -9.41
CA THR A 358 -0.97 11.66 -9.14
C THR A 358 -0.63 13.09 -9.57
N LEU A 359 -0.95 13.45 -10.82
CA LEU A 359 -0.73 14.82 -11.32
C LEU A 359 -1.47 15.86 -10.49
N LYS A 360 -2.74 15.59 -10.17
CA LYS A 360 -3.56 16.51 -9.38
C LYS A 360 -2.96 16.72 -7.98
N THR A 361 -2.57 15.67 -7.30
CA THR A 361 -1.97 15.74 -5.95
C THR A 361 -0.68 16.56 -5.94
N ILE A 362 0.21 16.34 -6.92
CA ILE A 362 1.47 17.08 -7.01
C ILE A 362 1.21 18.56 -7.33
N ARG A 363 0.37 18.84 -8.32
CA ARG A 363 0.10 20.19 -8.83
C ARG A 363 -0.66 21.07 -7.82
N ASP A 364 -1.66 20.49 -7.16
CA ASP A 364 -2.56 21.24 -6.25
C ASP A 364 -1.92 21.48 -4.86
N CYS A 365 -0.74 20.89 -4.61
CA CYS A 365 0.01 21.17 -3.39
C CYS A 365 0.72 22.53 -3.48
N PRO A 366 0.58 23.43 -2.49
CA PRO A 366 1.13 24.78 -2.55
C PRO A 366 2.66 24.85 -2.32
N CYS A 367 3.30 23.77 -1.91
CA CYS A 367 4.76 23.76 -1.68
C CYS A 367 5.54 23.98 -2.99
N GLU A 368 6.75 24.53 -2.90
CA GLU A 368 7.61 24.80 -4.06
C GLU A 368 8.39 23.56 -4.53
N ASP A 369 9.14 22.90 -3.63
CA ASP A 369 10.11 21.85 -3.98
C ASP A 369 9.63 20.43 -3.69
N GLY A 370 8.43 20.26 -3.14
CA GLY A 370 7.91 18.96 -2.69
C GLY A 370 7.93 18.81 -1.17
N CYS A 371 6.90 18.17 -0.65
CA CYS A 371 6.69 17.98 0.79
C CYS A 371 5.99 16.63 1.06
N PRO A 372 5.82 16.22 2.32
CA PRO A 372 5.08 15.00 2.68
C PRO A 372 3.66 14.95 2.12
N SER A 373 3.02 16.11 1.94
CA SER A 373 1.65 16.23 1.40
C SER A 373 1.54 15.98 -0.11
N CYS A 374 2.64 15.68 -0.82
CA CYS A 374 2.59 15.45 -2.27
C CYS A 374 3.60 14.41 -2.80
N VAL A 375 4.90 14.58 -2.58
CA VAL A 375 5.93 13.74 -3.24
C VAL A 375 6.91 13.08 -2.29
N GLN A 376 6.95 13.44 -1.00
CA GLN A 376 7.85 12.81 -0.05
C GLN A 376 7.17 11.64 0.66
N SER A 377 7.91 10.54 0.84
CA SER A 377 7.46 9.36 1.56
C SER A 377 8.31 9.13 2.81
N PRO A 378 7.71 8.82 3.96
CA PRO A 378 8.45 8.45 5.17
C PRO A 378 9.20 7.12 5.01
N HIS A 379 8.78 6.27 4.07
CA HIS A 379 9.35 4.94 3.83
C HIS A 379 10.44 4.91 2.75
N CYS A 380 10.86 6.09 2.26
CA CYS A 380 11.86 6.19 1.21
C CYS A 380 13.27 5.79 1.67
N GLY A 381 13.83 4.75 1.05
CA GLY A 381 15.19 4.25 1.34
C GLY A 381 16.30 5.23 0.95
N SER A 382 16.08 6.13 -0.03
CA SER A 382 17.02 7.17 -0.45
C SER A 382 16.87 8.49 0.33
N GLY A 383 15.88 8.57 1.26
CA GLY A 383 15.60 9.76 2.04
C GLY A 383 15.02 10.91 1.22
N ASN A 384 14.18 10.58 0.25
CA ASN A 384 13.52 11.53 -0.64
C ASN A 384 14.51 12.37 -1.48
N ARG A 385 15.60 11.75 -1.95
CA ARG A 385 16.61 12.43 -2.78
C ARG A 385 17.09 11.51 -3.91
N PRO A 386 17.24 12.02 -5.16
CA PRO A 386 16.78 13.34 -5.60
C PRO A 386 15.25 13.44 -5.65
N MET A 387 14.71 14.67 -5.68
CA MET A 387 13.28 14.95 -5.82
C MET A 387 13.07 16.23 -6.61
N ASP A 388 12.25 16.18 -7.68
CA ASP A 388 11.93 17.33 -8.52
C ASP A 388 10.43 17.37 -8.81
N LYS A 389 9.71 18.16 -8.03
CA LYS A 389 8.27 18.35 -8.15
C LYS A 389 7.88 18.95 -9.50
N ASN A 390 8.62 19.96 -9.97
CA ASN A 390 8.28 20.67 -11.19
C ASN A 390 8.50 19.81 -12.42
N ALA A 391 9.57 19.04 -12.45
CA ALA A 391 9.84 18.07 -13.49
C ALA A 391 8.79 16.93 -13.50
N ALA A 392 8.31 16.48 -12.33
CA ALA A 392 7.23 15.51 -12.22
C ALA A 392 5.92 16.02 -12.84
N ILE A 393 5.52 17.25 -12.51
CA ILE A 393 4.35 17.91 -13.12
C ILE A 393 4.54 18.03 -14.64
N PHE A 394 5.74 18.41 -15.10
CA PHE A 394 6.04 18.52 -16.51
C PHE A 394 5.85 17.18 -17.24
N ILE A 395 6.46 16.09 -16.74
CA ILE A 395 6.36 14.75 -17.33
C ILE A 395 4.90 14.29 -17.40
N LEU A 396 4.15 14.38 -16.31
CA LEU A 396 2.75 13.93 -16.25
C LEU A 396 1.85 14.75 -17.20
N ASN A 397 2.05 16.07 -17.32
CA ASN A 397 1.33 16.90 -18.30
C ASN A 397 1.66 16.50 -19.74
N ARG A 398 2.92 16.16 -20.02
CA ARG A 398 3.32 15.68 -21.36
C ARG A 398 2.70 14.32 -21.69
N LEU A 399 2.66 13.42 -20.74
CA LEU A 399 1.96 12.13 -20.90
C LEU A 399 0.47 12.36 -21.22
N GLU A 400 -0.21 13.23 -20.50
CA GLU A 400 -1.62 13.56 -20.76
C GLU A 400 -1.85 14.23 -22.13
N ALA A 401 -0.96 15.11 -22.55
CA ALA A 401 -1.03 15.77 -23.85
C ALA A 401 -0.82 14.79 -25.02
N HIS A 402 0.12 13.84 -24.88
CA HIS A 402 0.35 12.78 -25.88
C HIS A 402 -0.86 11.85 -26.06
N ALA A 403 -1.65 11.62 -25.00
CA ALA A 403 -2.90 10.88 -25.10
C ALA A 403 -3.89 11.61 -26.02
N LYS A 404 -4.10 12.90 -25.78
CA LYS A 404 -5.04 13.73 -26.53
C LYS A 404 -4.68 13.87 -28.01
N SER A 405 -3.39 13.93 -28.36
CA SER A 405 -2.94 14.04 -29.76
C SER A 405 -3.21 12.78 -30.56
N LYS A 406 -3.02 11.59 -29.96
CA LYS A 406 -3.27 10.31 -30.64
C LYS A 406 -4.77 9.99 -30.82
N ASP A 407 -5.61 10.44 -29.89
CA ASP A 407 -7.06 10.33 -30.05
C ASP A 407 -7.58 11.19 -31.21
N VAL A 408 -6.96 12.36 -31.44
CA VAL A 408 -7.30 13.22 -32.60
C VAL A 408 -6.83 12.60 -33.91
N ASP A 409 -5.65 11.97 -33.96
CA ASP A 409 -5.14 11.28 -35.14
C ASP A 409 -5.95 10.01 -35.46
N ALA A 410 -6.45 9.31 -34.43
CA ALA A 410 -7.32 8.15 -34.59
C ALA A 410 -8.73 8.55 -35.12
N ILE A 411 -9.21 9.74 -34.80
CA ILE A 411 -10.48 10.28 -35.30
C ILE A 411 -10.33 10.80 -36.74
N ASN A 412 -9.16 11.31 -37.11
CA ASN A 412 -8.90 11.90 -38.44
C ASN A 412 -8.35 10.91 -39.49
N GLY A 413 -7.97 9.72 -39.08
CA GLY A 413 -7.40 8.70 -39.99
C GLY A 413 -8.02 7.32 -39.81
N HIS A 414 -8.97 7.00 -40.63
CA HIS A 414 -9.41 5.72 -41.19
C HIS A 414 -10.88 5.36 -40.97
N SER A 415 -11.51 5.20 -42.10
CA SER A 415 -12.73 4.42 -42.35
C SER A 415 -12.70 3.07 -41.59
N PRO A 416 -13.79 2.66 -40.95
CA PRO A 416 -13.79 1.46 -40.13
C PRO A 416 -13.58 0.21 -40.97
N ARG A 417 -12.45 -0.45 -40.84
CA ARG A 417 -12.32 -1.84 -41.29
C ARG A 417 -13.33 -2.68 -40.53
N LYS A 418 -14.31 -3.24 -41.27
CA LYS A 418 -15.30 -4.21 -40.78
C LYS A 418 -14.57 -5.32 -40.00
N ARG A 419 -14.71 -5.33 -38.67
CA ARG A 419 -14.31 -6.47 -37.84
C ARG A 419 -15.20 -7.64 -38.21
N LYS A 420 -14.59 -8.80 -38.50
CA LYS A 420 -15.32 -10.06 -38.59
C LYS A 420 -16.00 -10.33 -37.24
N PRO A 421 -17.25 -10.82 -37.23
CA PRO A 421 -17.93 -11.15 -35.97
C PRO A 421 -17.09 -12.20 -35.20
N ILE A 422 -16.86 -11.94 -33.94
CA ILE A 422 -16.35 -12.94 -32.98
C ILE A 422 -17.44 -13.99 -32.82
N PRO A 423 -17.16 -15.30 -32.90
CA PRO A 423 -18.14 -16.34 -32.60
C PRO A 423 -18.70 -16.13 -31.19
N GLN A 424 -20.02 -16.12 -31.07
CA GLN A 424 -20.68 -16.09 -29.77
C GLN A 424 -20.35 -17.39 -29.01
N PRO A 425 -20.08 -17.32 -27.69
CA PRO A 425 -20.01 -18.51 -26.86
C PRO A 425 -21.37 -19.22 -26.85
N PRO A 426 -21.39 -20.57 -26.71
CA PRO A 426 -22.63 -21.33 -26.67
C PRO A 426 -23.49 -20.91 -25.48
N ASP A 427 -24.79 -21.07 -25.68
CA ASP A 427 -25.93 -20.67 -24.87
C ASP A 427 -25.70 -20.69 -23.35
N GLU A 428 -26.10 -19.58 -22.70
CA GLU A 428 -26.10 -19.41 -21.25
C GLU A 428 -26.81 -20.56 -20.51
N PRO A 429 -26.24 -21.04 -19.38
CA PRO A 429 -27.01 -21.85 -18.46
C PRO A 429 -28.08 -20.97 -17.79
N GLN A 430 -29.29 -21.51 -17.78
CA GLN A 430 -30.48 -20.87 -17.24
C GLN A 430 -30.22 -20.18 -15.88
N THR A 431 -30.51 -18.90 -15.87
CA THR A 431 -30.49 -18.03 -14.69
C THR A 431 -31.38 -18.60 -13.60
N ILE A 432 -30.80 -19.07 -12.51
CA ILE A 432 -31.51 -19.29 -11.26
C ILE A 432 -31.91 -17.91 -10.76
N GLN A 433 -33.16 -17.57 -10.82
CA GLN A 433 -33.70 -16.33 -10.25
C GLN A 433 -33.39 -16.30 -8.75
N PRO A 434 -32.75 -15.24 -8.24
CA PRO A 434 -32.60 -15.06 -6.79
C PRO A 434 -34.02 -14.82 -6.24
N LYS A 435 -34.39 -15.65 -5.27
CA LYS A 435 -35.62 -15.43 -4.50
C LYS A 435 -35.52 -14.08 -3.79
N ALA A 436 -36.50 -13.25 -4.08
CA ALA A 436 -36.92 -12.01 -3.41
C ALA A 436 -35.78 -10.99 -3.06
N PRO A 437 -35.91 -9.75 -3.53
CA PRO A 437 -35.01 -8.69 -3.07
C PRO A 437 -35.19 -8.54 -1.56
N LEU A 438 -34.07 -8.60 -0.84
CA LEU A 438 -33.98 -8.04 0.49
C LEU A 438 -34.61 -6.64 0.41
N ASN A 439 -35.69 -6.45 1.15
CA ASN A 439 -36.34 -5.17 1.29
C ASN A 439 -35.26 -4.08 1.36
N ARG A 440 -35.30 -3.17 0.38
CA ARG A 440 -34.67 -1.88 0.53
C ARG A 440 -35.13 -1.36 1.90
N MET A 441 -34.20 -1.18 2.78
CA MET A 441 -34.38 -0.31 3.94
C MET A 441 -34.54 1.11 3.39
N SER A 442 -35.72 1.40 2.89
CA SER A 442 -36.20 2.73 2.66
C SER A 442 -36.67 3.29 3.98
N ASN A 443 -35.75 3.75 4.79
CA ASN A 443 -35.92 4.68 5.91
C ASN A 443 -34.62 4.79 6.70
N VAL A 444 -33.50 5.02 6.01
CA VAL A 444 -32.41 5.73 6.64
C VAL A 444 -32.59 7.17 6.21
N SER A 445 -33.03 8.00 7.13
CA SER A 445 -33.00 9.45 6.96
C SER A 445 -31.56 9.82 6.62
N PRO A 446 -31.33 10.42 5.45
CA PRO A 446 -29.98 10.77 5.04
C PRO A 446 -29.68 12.16 5.55
N ILE A 447 -29.37 12.33 6.80
CA ILE A 447 -28.71 13.58 7.23
C ILE A 447 -27.85 13.24 8.45
N MET A 448 -26.68 12.68 8.20
CA MET A 448 -25.60 12.91 9.15
C MET A 448 -25.09 14.33 8.88
N ASN A 449 -25.31 15.23 9.82
CA ASN A 449 -24.60 16.51 9.84
C ASN A 449 -23.16 16.18 10.20
N PHE A 450 -22.25 16.38 9.29
CA PHE A 450 -20.82 16.26 9.58
C PHE A 450 -20.10 17.48 9.08
N GLY A 451 -19.09 17.87 9.84
CA GLY A 451 -18.15 18.91 9.46
C GLY A 451 -16.77 18.31 9.28
N VAL A 452 -16.05 18.76 8.28
CA VAL A 452 -14.64 18.46 8.11
C VAL A 452 -13.85 19.62 8.71
N PHE A 453 -12.94 19.29 9.63
CA PHE A 453 -12.06 20.23 10.30
C PHE A 453 -10.63 20.00 9.85
N ASP A 454 -10.01 21.03 9.31
CA ASP A 454 -8.56 21.12 9.16
C ASP A 454 -8.03 22.16 10.14
N LEU A 455 -7.09 21.75 10.98
CA LEU A 455 -6.45 22.61 11.97
C LEU A 455 -4.95 22.67 11.64
N GLU A 456 -4.54 23.75 10.99
CA GLU A 456 -3.13 24.07 10.90
C GLU A 456 -2.69 24.76 12.18
N THR A 457 -1.62 24.29 12.78
CA THR A 457 -1.05 24.88 13.97
C THR A 457 -0.03 25.96 13.60
N GLN A 458 -0.01 27.06 14.34
CA GLN A 458 0.95 28.15 14.15
C GLN A 458 2.38 27.75 14.55
N ARG A 459 2.52 26.74 15.41
CA ARG A 459 3.79 26.23 15.90
C ARG A 459 3.76 24.71 15.87
N SER A 460 4.87 24.12 15.47
CA SER A 460 5.01 22.67 15.51
C SER A 460 5.09 22.15 16.96
N ALA A 461 4.80 20.86 17.14
CA ALA A 461 4.96 20.21 18.45
C ALA A 461 6.38 20.37 19.00
N ALA A 462 7.41 20.35 18.14
CA ALA A 462 8.80 20.55 18.54
C ALA A 462 9.05 21.94 19.11
N GLU A 463 8.49 22.99 18.50
CA GLU A 463 8.65 24.39 18.95
C GLU A 463 7.99 24.68 20.30
N VAL A 464 6.94 23.94 20.66
CA VAL A 464 6.27 24.10 21.95
C VAL A 464 6.73 23.13 23.03
N GLY A 465 7.63 22.21 22.70
CA GLY A 465 8.20 21.25 23.65
C GLY A 465 7.49 19.91 23.71
N GLY A 466 6.70 19.56 22.69
CA GLY A 466 6.04 18.26 22.54
C GLY A 466 4.51 18.34 22.49
N TRP A 467 3.89 17.26 22.06
CA TRP A 467 2.43 17.13 21.91
C TRP A 467 1.63 17.35 23.20
N HIS A 468 2.23 17.12 24.37
CA HIS A 468 1.60 17.39 25.67
C HIS A 468 1.41 18.92 25.95
N ARG A 469 1.94 19.76 25.09
CA ARG A 469 1.79 21.24 25.13
C ARG A 469 0.99 21.74 23.93
N ALA A 470 0.05 20.93 23.45
CA ALA A 470 -0.81 21.30 22.30
C ALA A 470 -1.57 22.62 22.50
N ASP A 471 -1.87 22.99 23.76
CA ASP A 471 -2.45 24.26 24.16
C ASP A 471 -1.63 25.49 23.71
N ARG A 472 -0.33 25.32 23.46
CA ARG A 472 0.59 26.38 23.03
C ARG A 472 0.85 26.43 21.55
N MET A 473 0.35 25.44 20.79
CA MET A 473 0.57 25.37 19.34
C MET A 473 -0.15 26.49 18.59
N GLY A 474 -1.31 26.92 19.07
CA GLY A 474 -2.16 27.88 18.39
C GLY A 474 -2.77 27.32 17.10
N ILE A 475 -3.84 27.93 16.62
CA ILE A 475 -4.51 27.55 15.38
C ILE A 475 -4.22 28.64 14.35
N SER A 476 -3.69 28.27 13.18
CA SER A 476 -3.44 29.19 12.07
C SER A 476 -4.57 29.21 11.05
N CYS A 477 -5.17 28.06 10.81
CA CYS A 477 -6.26 27.90 9.87
C CYS A 477 -7.21 26.78 10.35
N GLY A 478 -8.49 26.96 10.14
CA GLY A 478 -9.49 25.92 10.38
C GLY A 478 -10.51 25.96 9.25
N VAL A 479 -10.73 24.82 8.59
CA VAL A 479 -11.79 24.66 7.61
C VAL A 479 -12.90 23.84 8.23
N ILE A 480 -14.12 24.37 8.22
CA ILE A 480 -15.33 23.66 8.64
C ILE A 480 -16.18 23.47 7.39
N TYR A 481 -16.45 22.21 7.03
CA TYR A 481 -17.45 21.93 6.03
C TYR A 481 -18.76 21.50 6.71
N ASP A 482 -19.83 22.25 6.44
CA ASP A 482 -21.18 21.93 6.90
C ASP A 482 -21.97 21.28 5.75
N ALA A 483 -22.23 20.00 5.88
CA ALA A 483 -22.92 19.22 4.84
C ALA A 483 -24.34 19.69 4.55
N GLN A 484 -25.04 20.31 5.52
CA GLN A 484 -26.39 20.86 5.28
C GLN A 484 -26.34 22.16 4.50
N LYS A 485 -25.34 22.98 4.73
CA LYS A 485 -25.23 24.31 4.11
C LYS A 485 -24.41 24.30 2.83
N ASN A 486 -23.69 23.21 2.55
CA ASN A 486 -22.78 23.08 1.41
C ASN A 486 -21.73 24.20 1.33
N VAL A 487 -21.23 24.66 2.49
CA VAL A 487 -20.24 25.72 2.68
C VAL A 487 -19.13 25.29 3.61
#